data_cc665a776396591334021deafd4b6c96
#
_entry.id   cc665a776396591334021deafd4b6c96
#
_cell.length_a   1.000
_cell.length_b   1.000
_cell.length_c   1.000
_cell.angle_alpha   90.00
_cell.angle_beta   90.00
_cell.angle_gamma   90.00
#
_symmetry.space_group_name_H-M   'P 1'
#
loop_
_entity.id
_entity.type
_entity.pdbx_description
1 polymer ?
#
loop_
_entity_poly.entity_id
_entity_poly.type
_entity_poly.pdbx_seq_one_letter_code
_entity_poly.pdbx_strand_id
1 'polypeptide(L)'
;MKAPFQFGSLAEKENFIDRIEDRALLKQLLMSGIHVMLISPRRWGKSSLVKAVGEELMAENKNVRVCYIDAFSISTENEFYRVFASRVMSCAASRFKKGVEEMKKFLTGVVPQLVIRDKVTEFVTFDLRFQPQEKDKLEILELPEKIALAKGLRIIVCIDEFQQLANIPQYPDMEGKMRSVWQQQHNVSYCLYGSKRHMMTKIFNDSTKPFYRFGQVIWLKKIKECYWVEFITNAFERTGKSISTEFAKRICEVTQCHSWYVQQLSFFIWNSTDTEVTEDIFNRSLQRLIDTNGPMFQNDVEQLTASQKAMLRAVNDGRYQFAADQTKRLYAMGNANTIARNKRILQDKDYIEQRGHRFEFVDPIFQLWFNQEYNN
;
A
#
# COMPACT_ATOMS: atom_id res chain seq x y z
N MET A 1 -20.35 9.89 -21.04
CA MET A 1 -19.49 8.68 -21.10
C MET A 1 -18.68 8.61 -19.83
N LYS A 2 -18.52 7.42 -19.22
CA LYS A 2 -17.72 7.27 -17.99
C LYS A 2 -16.24 7.34 -18.37
N ALA A 3 -15.44 8.12 -17.62
CA ALA A 3 -14.00 8.22 -17.86
C ALA A 3 -13.32 6.85 -17.69
N PRO A 4 -12.41 6.45 -18.60
CA PRO A 4 -11.75 5.15 -18.57
C PRO A 4 -10.57 5.10 -17.61
N PHE A 5 -10.19 6.21 -17.00
CA PHE A 5 -9.07 6.33 -16.07
C PHE A 5 -9.58 6.50 -14.65
N GLN A 6 -8.99 5.75 -13.71
CA GLN A 6 -9.44 5.71 -12.31
C GLN A 6 -8.26 5.99 -11.37
N PHE A 7 -8.41 7.03 -10.56
CA PHE A 7 -7.49 7.36 -9.46
C PHE A 7 -8.32 7.79 -8.24
N GLY A 8 -7.74 7.73 -7.04
CA GLY A 8 -8.45 8.03 -5.79
C GLY A 8 -9.24 6.87 -5.18
N SER A 9 -9.35 5.76 -5.89
CA SER A 9 -9.98 4.53 -5.42
C SER A 9 -9.17 3.30 -5.85
N LEU A 10 -9.52 2.12 -5.35
CA LEU A 10 -8.90 0.88 -5.78
C LEU A 10 -9.21 0.60 -7.24
N ALA A 11 -8.18 0.25 -8.02
CA ALA A 11 -8.37 -0.19 -9.40
C ALA A 11 -9.02 -1.56 -9.42
N GLU A 12 -10.14 -1.69 -10.11
CA GLU A 12 -10.92 -2.91 -10.21
C GLU A 12 -11.15 -3.27 -11.69
N LYS A 13 -11.21 -4.58 -11.98
CA LYS A 13 -11.57 -5.12 -13.31
C LYS A 13 -10.76 -4.49 -14.46
N GLU A 14 -11.45 -3.79 -15.36
CA GLU A 14 -10.86 -3.20 -16.59
C GLU A 14 -9.81 -2.12 -16.33
N ASN A 15 -9.83 -1.51 -15.14
CA ASN A 15 -8.84 -0.53 -14.71
C ASN A 15 -7.64 -1.13 -13.96
N PHE A 16 -7.64 -2.46 -13.76
CA PHE A 16 -6.52 -3.19 -13.18
C PHE A 16 -5.59 -3.62 -14.30
N ILE A 17 -4.44 -2.95 -14.39
CA ILE A 17 -3.50 -3.10 -15.50
C ILE A 17 -2.42 -4.09 -15.11
N ASP A 18 -2.12 -5.05 -16.02
CA ASP A 18 -0.99 -5.99 -15.91
C ASP A 18 -0.93 -6.72 -14.55
N ARG A 19 0.25 -6.91 -14.02
CA ARG A 19 0.52 -7.65 -12.80
C ARG A 19 0.30 -9.16 -12.91
N ILE A 20 0.31 -9.71 -14.13
CA ILE A 20 0.05 -11.15 -14.36
C ILE A 20 1.02 -11.99 -13.53
N GLU A 21 2.32 -11.67 -13.61
CA GLU A 21 3.37 -12.38 -12.87
C GLU A 21 3.24 -12.18 -11.36
N ASP A 22 3.00 -10.92 -10.91
CA ASP A 22 2.83 -10.61 -9.49
C ASP A 22 1.58 -11.31 -8.91
N ARG A 23 0.47 -11.35 -9.68
CA ARG A 23 -0.77 -12.04 -9.31
C ARG A 23 -0.55 -13.54 -9.18
N ALA A 24 0.07 -14.15 -10.20
CA ALA A 24 0.35 -15.58 -10.21
C ALA A 24 1.25 -15.99 -9.04
N LEU A 25 2.31 -15.23 -8.79
CA LEU A 25 3.23 -15.48 -7.68
C LEU A 25 2.54 -15.34 -6.32
N LEU A 26 1.81 -14.23 -6.09
CA LEU A 26 1.10 -13.99 -4.84
C LEU A 26 0.06 -15.08 -4.55
N LYS A 27 -0.71 -15.45 -5.58
CA LYS A 27 -1.71 -16.51 -5.53
C LYS A 27 -1.08 -17.86 -5.17
N GLN A 28 0.01 -18.25 -5.86
CA GLN A 28 0.73 -19.48 -5.61
C GLN A 28 1.25 -19.57 -4.17
N LEU A 29 1.91 -18.50 -3.68
CA LEU A 29 2.48 -18.47 -2.34
C LEU A 29 1.38 -18.61 -1.27
N LEU A 30 0.32 -17.81 -1.35
CA LEU A 30 -0.77 -17.83 -0.38
C LEU A 30 -1.50 -19.18 -0.35
N MET A 31 -1.72 -19.81 -1.51
CA MET A 31 -2.34 -21.13 -1.57
C MET A 31 -1.42 -22.24 -1.07
N SER A 32 -0.12 -22.08 -1.17
CA SER A 32 0.88 -23.03 -0.64
C SER A 32 1.13 -22.90 0.87
N GLY A 33 0.42 -22.00 1.56
CA GLY A 33 0.61 -21.78 3.01
C GLY A 33 1.81 -20.88 3.34
N ILE A 34 2.40 -20.25 2.33
CA ILE A 34 3.55 -19.37 2.51
C ILE A 34 3.04 -17.96 2.85
N HIS A 35 3.52 -17.41 3.95
CA HIS A 35 3.24 -16.02 4.32
C HIS A 35 3.98 -15.07 3.38
N VAL A 36 3.36 -13.93 3.09
CA VAL A 36 3.90 -12.94 2.15
C VAL A 36 4.00 -11.58 2.80
N MET A 37 5.14 -10.93 2.63
CA MET A 37 5.35 -9.52 2.96
C MET A 37 5.47 -8.73 1.65
N LEU A 38 4.43 -7.97 1.31
CA LEU A 38 4.38 -7.20 0.07
C LEU A 38 4.70 -5.73 0.35
N ILE A 39 5.82 -5.26 -0.20
CA ILE A 39 6.36 -3.93 0.08
C ILE A 39 6.43 -3.11 -1.20
N SER A 40 5.87 -1.91 -1.19
CA SER A 40 6.06 -0.92 -2.27
C SER A 40 5.69 0.48 -1.79
N PRO A 41 6.13 1.53 -2.45
CA PRO A 41 5.66 2.89 -2.17
C PRO A 41 4.14 3.01 -2.23
N ARG A 42 3.64 4.11 -1.69
CA ARG A 42 2.22 4.46 -1.79
C ARG A 42 1.78 4.57 -3.26
N ARG A 43 0.51 4.25 -3.52
CA ARG A 43 -0.14 4.46 -4.83
C ARG A 43 0.45 3.64 -6.00
N TRP A 44 1.20 2.56 -5.70
CA TRP A 44 1.70 1.62 -6.72
C TRP A 44 0.77 0.44 -6.99
N GLY A 45 -0.40 0.41 -6.37
CA GLY A 45 -1.42 -0.62 -6.61
C GLY A 45 -1.32 -1.87 -5.73
N LYS A 46 -0.62 -1.82 -4.55
CA LYS A 46 -0.56 -2.96 -3.60
C LYS A 46 -1.94 -3.49 -3.21
N SER A 47 -2.77 -2.61 -2.66
CA SER A 47 -4.09 -3.00 -2.13
C SER A 47 -5.01 -3.49 -3.25
N SER A 48 -4.90 -2.91 -4.46
CA SER A 48 -5.62 -3.41 -5.65
C SER A 48 -5.15 -4.81 -6.05
N LEU A 49 -3.82 -5.08 -6.02
CA LEU A 49 -3.26 -6.41 -6.30
C LEU A 49 -3.75 -7.45 -5.29
N VAL A 50 -3.65 -7.15 -4.00
CA VAL A 50 -4.08 -8.08 -2.92
C VAL A 50 -5.58 -8.36 -3.02
N LYS A 51 -6.39 -7.33 -3.31
CA LYS A 51 -7.84 -7.49 -3.49
C LYS A 51 -8.17 -8.35 -4.71
N ALA A 52 -7.56 -8.07 -5.87
CA ALA A 52 -7.79 -8.83 -7.10
C ALA A 52 -7.43 -10.31 -6.92
N VAL A 53 -6.27 -10.61 -6.33
CA VAL A 53 -5.86 -11.99 -6.03
C VAL A 53 -6.82 -12.66 -5.05
N GLY A 54 -7.26 -11.95 -4.02
CA GLY A 54 -8.21 -12.51 -3.05
C GLY A 54 -9.58 -12.83 -3.67
N GLU A 55 -10.09 -11.98 -4.55
CA GLU A 55 -11.33 -12.21 -5.29
C GLU A 55 -11.22 -13.42 -6.22
N GLU A 56 -10.11 -13.56 -6.95
CA GLU A 56 -9.83 -14.72 -7.80
C GLU A 56 -9.78 -16.02 -6.99
N LEU A 57 -9.04 -16.02 -5.89
CA LEU A 57 -8.91 -17.19 -5.02
C LEU A 57 -10.25 -17.66 -4.46
N MET A 58 -11.10 -16.72 -4.04
CA MET A 58 -12.45 -17.03 -3.56
C MET A 58 -13.39 -17.50 -4.68
N ALA A 59 -13.21 -17.01 -5.90
CA ALA A 59 -14.00 -17.44 -7.07
C ALA A 59 -13.62 -18.86 -7.52
N GLU A 60 -12.32 -19.20 -7.49
CA GLU A 60 -11.80 -20.50 -7.93
C GLU A 60 -12.00 -21.59 -6.87
N ASN A 61 -11.98 -21.24 -5.59
CA ASN A 61 -12.08 -22.22 -4.51
C ASN A 61 -13.07 -21.76 -3.42
N LYS A 62 -14.20 -22.45 -3.34
CA LYS A 62 -15.28 -22.17 -2.38
C LYS A 62 -14.87 -22.34 -0.91
N ASN A 63 -13.77 -23.05 -0.63
CA ASN A 63 -13.25 -23.24 0.71
C ASN A 63 -12.23 -22.18 1.12
N VAL A 64 -11.84 -21.27 0.22
CA VAL A 64 -10.98 -20.14 0.55
C VAL A 64 -11.80 -18.98 1.11
N ARG A 65 -11.28 -18.35 2.14
CA ARG A 65 -11.79 -17.09 2.70
C ARG A 65 -10.65 -16.09 2.82
N VAL A 66 -10.92 -14.86 2.42
CA VAL A 66 -9.94 -13.77 2.52
C VAL A 66 -10.45 -12.72 3.50
N CYS A 67 -9.65 -12.45 4.51
CA CYS A 67 -9.91 -11.47 5.55
C CYS A 67 -9.06 -10.23 5.31
N TYR A 68 -9.67 -9.06 5.19
CA TYR A 68 -8.97 -7.79 4.98
C TYR A 68 -9.03 -6.94 6.25
N ILE A 69 -7.86 -6.51 6.71
CA ILE A 69 -7.67 -5.64 7.88
C ILE A 69 -6.86 -4.43 7.43
N ASP A 70 -7.35 -3.23 7.74
CA ASP A 70 -6.59 -1.99 7.57
C ASP A 70 -6.02 -1.58 8.94
N ALA A 71 -4.70 -1.63 9.07
CA ALA A 71 -4.01 -1.25 10.29
C ALA A 71 -3.81 0.27 10.43
N PHE A 72 -4.17 1.05 9.41
CA PHE A 72 -3.98 2.51 9.44
C PHE A 72 -4.76 3.18 10.58
N SER A 73 -5.96 2.70 10.86
CA SER A 73 -6.84 3.23 11.91
C SER A 73 -6.60 2.64 13.30
N ILE A 74 -5.71 1.65 13.43
CA ILE A 74 -5.46 0.95 14.69
C ILE A 74 -4.38 1.71 15.48
N SER A 75 -4.74 2.17 16.67
CA SER A 75 -3.87 3.00 17.52
C SER A 75 -3.49 2.34 18.85
N THR A 76 -4.19 1.28 19.26
CA THR A 76 -3.92 0.57 20.52
C THR A 76 -3.87 -0.95 20.31
N GLU A 77 -3.18 -1.63 21.23
CA GLU A 77 -3.10 -3.08 21.25
C GLU A 77 -4.49 -3.74 21.33
N ASN A 78 -5.34 -3.26 22.23
CA ASN A 78 -6.69 -3.80 22.41
C ASN A 78 -7.56 -3.61 21.16
N GLU A 79 -7.39 -2.49 20.47
CA GLU A 79 -8.07 -2.24 19.22
C GLU A 79 -7.64 -3.22 18.13
N PHE A 80 -6.34 -3.51 18.04
CA PHE A 80 -5.82 -4.53 17.11
C PHE A 80 -6.50 -5.89 17.33
N TYR A 81 -6.48 -6.42 18.55
CA TYR A 81 -7.08 -7.73 18.84
C TYR A 81 -8.58 -7.74 18.55
N ARG A 82 -9.28 -6.68 18.89
CA ARG A 82 -10.71 -6.55 18.62
C ARG A 82 -11.03 -6.52 17.12
N VAL A 83 -10.30 -5.69 16.35
CA VAL A 83 -10.47 -5.59 14.89
C VAL A 83 -10.08 -6.91 14.23
N PHE A 84 -8.97 -7.54 14.64
CA PHE A 84 -8.52 -8.81 14.11
C PHE A 84 -9.58 -9.90 14.30
N ALA A 85 -10.06 -10.11 15.52
CA ALA A 85 -11.11 -11.10 15.82
C ALA A 85 -12.39 -10.81 15.02
N SER A 86 -12.84 -9.56 14.99
CA SER A 86 -14.03 -9.13 14.25
C SER A 86 -13.94 -9.45 12.76
N ARG A 87 -12.83 -9.10 12.13
CA ARG A 87 -12.60 -9.33 10.69
C ARG A 87 -12.48 -10.81 10.35
N VAL A 88 -11.76 -11.58 11.14
CA VAL A 88 -11.61 -13.04 10.97
C VAL A 88 -12.97 -13.74 11.09
N MET A 89 -13.75 -13.40 12.11
CA MET A 89 -15.10 -13.95 12.28
C MET A 89 -16.01 -13.58 11.10
N SER A 90 -15.96 -12.31 10.65
CA SER A 90 -16.81 -11.82 9.55
C SER A 90 -16.51 -12.52 8.23
N CYS A 91 -15.23 -12.77 7.90
CA CYS A 91 -14.87 -13.42 6.64
C CYS A 91 -15.28 -14.91 6.60
N ALA A 92 -15.35 -15.57 7.76
CA ALA A 92 -15.66 -16.99 7.89
C ALA A 92 -17.16 -17.26 8.22
N ALA A 93 -17.92 -16.23 8.57
CA ALA A 93 -19.35 -16.36 8.85
C ALA A 93 -20.12 -16.68 7.57
N SER A 94 -21.09 -17.60 7.64
CA SER A 94 -22.08 -17.76 6.60
C SER A 94 -23.05 -16.56 6.63
N ARG A 95 -23.68 -16.23 5.48
CA ARG A 95 -24.62 -15.10 5.32
C ARG A 95 -25.86 -15.14 6.22
N PHE A 96 -26.01 -16.12 7.09
CA PHE A 96 -27.21 -16.33 7.90
C PHE A 96 -26.96 -16.20 9.41
N LYS A 97 -28.01 -15.87 10.19
CA LYS A 97 -28.00 -15.76 11.66
C LYS A 97 -27.37 -16.98 12.36
N LYS A 98 -27.50 -18.21 11.80
CA LYS A 98 -26.83 -19.42 12.32
C LYS A 98 -25.30 -19.31 12.34
N GLY A 99 -24.67 -18.63 11.37
CA GLY A 99 -23.23 -18.43 11.32
C GLY A 99 -22.68 -17.58 12.47
N VAL A 100 -23.51 -16.69 12.99
CA VAL A 100 -23.19 -15.83 14.12
C VAL A 100 -23.11 -16.61 15.42
N GLU A 101 -24.07 -17.47 15.67
CA GLU A 101 -24.11 -18.32 16.87
C GLU A 101 -22.96 -19.35 16.88
N GLU A 102 -22.61 -19.86 15.69
CA GLU A 102 -21.46 -20.74 15.53
C GLU A 102 -20.13 -20.04 15.83
N MET A 103 -19.99 -18.78 15.42
CA MET A 103 -18.75 -18.03 15.67
C MET A 103 -18.52 -17.73 17.16
N LYS A 104 -19.58 -17.54 17.96
CA LYS A 104 -19.47 -17.35 19.41
C LYS A 104 -18.78 -18.52 20.13
N LYS A 105 -18.88 -19.73 19.59
CA LYS A 105 -18.27 -20.92 20.18
C LYS A 105 -16.73 -20.93 20.12
N PHE A 106 -16.15 -20.12 19.25
CA PHE A 106 -14.68 -20.06 19.08
C PHE A 106 -13.96 -19.11 20.04
N LEU A 107 -14.70 -18.26 20.78
CA LEU A 107 -14.17 -17.35 21.78
C LEU A 107 -14.81 -17.65 23.14
N THR A 108 -14.14 -18.48 23.93
CA THR A 108 -14.69 -19.01 25.20
C THR A 108 -14.71 -17.99 26.35
N GLY A 109 -13.87 -16.95 26.29
CA GLY A 109 -13.76 -15.90 27.33
C GLY A 109 -14.43 -14.58 26.97
N VAL A 110 -14.90 -14.43 25.76
CA VAL A 110 -15.40 -13.15 25.22
C VAL A 110 -16.85 -13.27 24.82
N VAL A 111 -17.71 -12.48 25.43
CA VAL A 111 -19.10 -12.35 24.98
C VAL A 111 -19.17 -11.30 23.87
N PRO A 112 -19.22 -11.71 22.58
CA PRO A 112 -19.33 -10.75 21.50
C PRO A 112 -20.72 -10.11 21.57
N GLN A 113 -20.79 -8.82 21.81
CA GLN A 113 -22.00 -8.07 21.51
C GLN A 113 -22.10 -7.91 20.01
N LEU A 114 -23.04 -8.65 19.42
CA LEU A 114 -23.31 -8.60 17.99
C LEU A 114 -24.08 -7.33 17.66
N VAL A 115 -23.41 -6.40 17.02
CA VAL A 115 -24.07 -5.31 16.32
C VAL A 115 -24.09 -5.69 14.83
N ILE A 116 -25.24 -6.12 14.35
CA ILE A 116 -25.47 -6.25 12.91
C ILE A 116 -25.57 -4.83 12.36
N ARG A 117 -24.49 -4.32 11.80
CA ARG A 117 -24.50 -3.08 11.02
C ARG A 117 -24.74 -3.45 9.56
N ASP A 118 -25.81 -2.95 9.06
CA ASP A 118 -26.26 -2.76 7.69
C ASP A 118 -27.29 -3.74 7.14
N LYS A 119 -28.45 -3.15 6.84
CA LYS A 119 -29.54 -3.78 6.06
C LYS A 119 -29.29 -3.74 4.54
N VAL A 120 -28.20 -3.11 4.09
CA VAL A 120 -27.95 -2.83 2.65
C VAL A 120 -26.83 -3.68 2.07
N THR A 121 -25.85 -4.08 2.87
CA THR A 121 -24.80 -5.02 2.44
C THR A 121 -24.99 -6.34 3.16
N GLU A 122 -25.04 -7.44 2.42
CA GLU A 122 -25.25 -8.82 2.92
C GLU A 122 -24.08 -9.34 3.80
N PHE A 123 -23.27 -8.46 4.40
CA PHE A 123 -22.13 -8.83 5.23
C PHE A 123 -22.45 -8.70 6.71
N VAL A 124 -22.21 -9.78 7.46
CA VAL A 124 -22.28 -9.78 8.92
C VAL A 124 -21.03 -9.13 9.46
N THR A 125 -21.16 -7.99 10.12
CA THR A 125 -20.04 -7.34 10.82
C THR A 125 -20.18 -7.59 12.31
N PHE A 126 -19.11 -8.11 12.93
CA PHE A 126 -19.05 -8.30 14.37
C PHE A 126 -18.43 -7.06 15.02
N ASP A 127 -19.18 -6.39 15.89
CA ASP A 127 -18.61 -5.36 16.77
C ASP A 127 -18.33 -6.02 18.13
N LEU A 128 -17.05 -6.20 18.42
CA LEU A 128 -16.62 -6.84 19.66
C LEU A 128 -16.30 -5.75 20.69
N ARG A 129 -17.19 -5.57 21.65
CA ARG A 129 -17.00 -4.63 22.77
C ARG A 129 -16.45 -5.37 23.99
N PHE A 130 -15.13 -5.53 24.06
CA PHE A 130 -14.45 -6.08 25.22
C PHE A 130 -13.02 -5.55 25.30
N GLN A 131 -12.43 -5.66 26.49
CA GLN A 131 -11.00 -5.42 26.70
C GLN A 131 -10.30 -6.80 26.86
N PRO A 132 -9.50 -7.23 25.86
CA PRO A 132 -8.84 -8.52 25.92
C PRO A 132 -7.87 -8.58 27.12
N GLN A 133 -7.99 -9.63 27.92
CA GLN A 133 -6.97 -10.00 28.90
C GLN A 133 -5.84 -10.78 28.21
N GLU A 134 -4.73 -10.99 28.89
CA GLU A 134 -3.56 -11.68 28.28
C GLU A 134 -3.89 -13.06 27.70
N LYS A 135 -4.72 -13.86 28.38
CA LYS A 135 -5.19 -15.15 27.86
C LYS A 135 -6.04 -15.03 26.60
N ASP A 136 -6.84 -13.97 26.50
CA ASP A 136 -7.74 -13.76 25.37
C ASP A 136 -6.95 -13.36 24.12
N LYS A 137 -5.82 -12.66 24.28
CA LYS A 137 -4.97 -12.23 23.17
C LYS A 137 -4.43 -13.41 22.36
N LEU A 138 -3.95 -14.45 23.03
CA LEU A 138 -3.48 -15.67 22.34
C LEU A 138 -4.62 -16.40 21.66
N GLU A 139 -5.77 -16.57 22.33
CA GLU A 139 -6.96 -17.20 21.75
C GLU A 139 -7.43 -16.46 20.49
N ILE A 140 -7.36 -15.12 20.48
CA ILE A 140 -7.71 -14.29 19.32
C ILE A 140 -6.73 -14.52 18.17
N LEU A 141 -5.43 -14.62 18.43
CA LEU A 141 -4.44 -14.92 17.39
C LEU A 141 -4.58 -16.32 16.81
N GLU A 142 -5.04 -17.29 17.61
CA GLU A 142 -5.33 -18.68 17.19
C GLU A 142 -6.66 -18.81 16.42
N LEU A 143 -7.55 -17.82 16.53
CA LEU A 143 -8.91 -17.86 15.99
C LEU A 143 -8.98 -18.24 14.50
N PRO A 144 -8.14 -17.71 13.60
CA PRO A 144 -8.20 -18.07 12.18
C PRO A 144 -7.99 -19.57 11.96
N GLU A 145 -7.01 -20.20 12.63
CA GLU A 145 -6.73 -21.62 12.50
C GLU A 145 -7.84 -22.49 13.11
N LYS A 146 -8.35 -22.13 14.29
CA LYS A 146 -9.48 -22.83 14.92
C LYS A 146 -10.71 -22.85 13.99
N ILE A 147 -11.03 -21.74 13.38
CA ILE A 147 -12.14 -21.63 12.41
C ILE A 147 -11.86 -22.43 11.15
N ALA A 148 -10.63 -22.32 10.60
CA ALA A 148 -10.23 -23.02 9.39
C ALA A 148 -10.36 -24.53 9.57
N LEU A 149 -9.84 -25.10 10.66
CA LEU A 149 -9.93 -26.51 10.99
C LEU A 149 -11.39 -26.97 11.17
N ALA A 150 -12.18 -26.23 11.96
CA ALA A 150 -13.55 -26.63 12.26
C ALA A 150 -14.49 -26.59 11.04
N LYS A 151 -14.19 -25.75 10.05
CA LYS A 151 -15.03 -25.56 8.86
C LYS A 151 -14.43 -26.11 7.57
N GLY A 152 -13.25 -26.72 7.61
CA GLY A 152 -12.53 -27.18 6.41
C GLY A 152 -12.20 -26.05 5.45
N LEU A 153 -11.82 -24.88 6.00
CA LEU A 153 -11.50 -23.69 5.22
C LEU A 153 -10.01 -23.46 5.15
N ARG A 154 -9.59 -22.73 4.12
CA ARG A 154 -8.31 -22.06 4.08
C ARG A 154 -8.56 -20.55 4.25
N ILE A 155 -7.93 -19.95 5.24
CA ILE A 155 -8.09 -18.53 5.54
C ILE A 155 -6.83 -17.77 5.14
N ILE A 156 -7.00 -16.68 4.39
CA ILE A 156 -5.92 -15.76 4.03
C ILE A 156 -6.19 -14.44 4.76
N VAL A 157 -5.30 -14.07 5.66
CA VAL A 157 -5.41 -12.82 6.43
C VAL A 157 -4.51 -11.77 5.79
N CYS A 158 -5.12 -10.74 5.23
CA CYS A 158 -4.46 -9.63 4.55
C CYS A 158 -4.49 -8.40 5.45
N ILE A 159 -3.31 -7.89 5.87
CA ILE A 159 -3.21 -6.71 6.75
C ILE A 159 -2.52 -5.59 5.99
N ASP A 160 -3.30 -4.55 5.63
CA ASP A 160 -2.77 -3.33 4.97
C ASP A 160 -2.11 -2.40 6.00
N GLU A 161 -1.13 -1.64 5.53
CA GLU A 161 -0.32 -0.69 6.31
C GLU A 161 0.22 -1.31 7.61
N PHE A 162 0.66 -2.59 7.54
CA PHE A 162 1.09 -3.39 8.69
C PHE A 162 2.12 -2.68 9.58
N GLN A 163 3.00 -1.86 8.99
CA GLN A 163 4.00 -1.10 9.74
C GLN A 163 3.38 -0.07 10.71
N GLN A 164 2.10 0.28 10.59
CA GLN A 164 1.45 1.18 11.53
C GLN A 164 1.34 0.57 12.92
N LEU A 165 1.24 -0.74 13.02
CA LEU A 165 1.23 -1.44 14.30
C LEU A 165 2.51 -1.18 15.10
N ALA A 166 3.64 -0.94 14.43
CA ALA A 166 4.90 -0.61 15.10
C ALA A 166 4.90 0.73 15.86
N ASN A 167 3.88 1.57 15.66
CA ASN A 167 3.68 2.80 16.43
C ASN A 167 2.97 2.55 17.77
N ILE A 168 2.40 1.37 17.99
CA ILE A 168 1.75 0.99 19.24
C ILE A 168 2.85 0.72 20.28
N PRO A 169 2.79 1.32 21.50
CA PRO A 169 3.84 1.12 22.50
C PRO A 169 4.09 -0.34 22.88
N GLN A 170 3.05 -1.17 22.88
CA GLN A 170 3.09 -2.60 23.20
C GLN A 170 3.52 -3.48 22.02
N TYR A 171 3.82 -2.89 20.85
CA TYR A 171 4.12 -3.65 19.64
C TYR A 171 5.25 -4.69 19.79
N PRO A 172 6.34 -4.45 20.51
CA PRO A 172 7.39 -5.46 20.66
C PRO A 172 6.89 -6.78 21.28
N ASP A 173 5.98 -6.71 22.26
CA ASP A 173 5.34 -7.87 22.86
C ASP A 173 4.30 -8.50 21.93
N MET A 174 3.48 -7.67 21.28
CA MET A 174 2.51 -8.10 20.27
C MET A 174 3.20 -8.83 19.11
N GLU A 175 4.33 -8.30 18.63
CA GLU A 175 5.12 -8.87 17.52
C GLU A 175 5.58 -10.28 17.85
N GLY A 176 6.09 -10.49 19.06
CA GLY A 176 6.50 -11.82 19.56
C GLY A 176 5.33 -12.79 19.63
N LYS A 177 4.18 -12.37 20.19
CA LYS A 177 2.97 -13.18 20.29
C LYS A 177 2.41 -13.55 18.91
N MET A 178 2.28 -12.59 18.01
CA MET A 178 1.85 -12.82 16.63
C MET A 178 2.76 -13.85 15.95
N ARG A 179 4.07 -13.67 16.04
CA ARG A 179 5.04 -14.57 15.42
C ARG A 179 4.92 -16.00 15.96
N SER A 180 4.86 -16.16 17.28
CA SER A 180 4.81 -17.49 17.91
C SER A 180 3.55 -18.27 17.56
N VAL A 181 2.40 -17.60 17.47
CA VAL A 181 1.13 -18.22 17.12
C VAL A 181 1.01 -18.47 15.62
N TRP A 182 1.25 -17.46 14.81
CA TRP A 182 0.99 -17.54 13.37
C TRP A 182 1.89 -18.52 12.62
N GLN A 183 3.14 -18.71 13.07
CA GLN A 183 4.05 -19.68 12.46
C GLN A 183 3.61 -21.14 12.64
N GLN A 184 2.71 -21.43 13.58
CA GLN A 184 2.20 -22.78 13.87
C GLN A 184 0.91 -23.09 13.10
N GLN A 185 0.36 -22.12 12.39
CA GLN A 185 -0.88 -22.27 11.63
C GLN A 185 -0.62 -22.89 10.25
N HIS A 186 -1.36 -23.93 9.92
CA HIS A 186 -1.20 -24.68 8.66
C HIS A 186 -2.28 -24.37 7.63
N ASN A 187 -3.47 -23.94 8.09
CA ASN A 187 -4.61 -23.63 7.25
C ASN A 187 -4.79 -22.12 7.03
N VAL A 188 -3.84 -21.32 7.56
CA VAL A 188 -3.86 -19.85 7.43
C VAL A 188 -2.60 -19.34 6.75
N SER A 189 -2.77 -18.42 5.82
CA SER A 189 -1.67 -17.65 5.22
C SER A 189 -1.84 -16.17 5.54
N TYR A 190 -0.73 -15.49 5.80
CA TYR A 190 -0.72 -14.06 6.06
C TYR A 190 -0.12 -13.31 4.88
N CYS A 191 -0.83 -12.26 4.43
CA CYS A 191 -0.33 -11.27 3.48
C CYS A 191 -0.20 -9.93 4.22
N LEU A 192 1.02 -9.62 4.69
CA LEU A 192 1.32 -8.40 5.42
C LEU A 192 1.90 -7.38 4.45
N TYR A 193 1.21 -6.27 4.24
CA TYR A 193 1.66 -5.31 3.24
C TYR A 193 1.62 -3.88 3.75
N GLY A 194 2.49 -3.04 3.15
CA GLY A 194 2.61 -1.67 3.59
C GLY A 194 3.41 -0.79 2.65
N SER A 195 3.29 0.52 2.87
CA SER A 195 3.84 1.54 2.00
C SER A 195 5.19 2.08 2.46
N LYS A 196 5.47 2.11 3.75
CA LYS A 196 6.72 2.64 4.31
C LYS A 196 7.83 1.60 4.23
N ARG A 197 8.57 1.59 3.12
CA ARG A 197 9.64 0.62 2.84
C ARG A 197 10.61 0.45 4.00
N HIS A 198 11.11 1.55 4.56
CA HIS A 198 12.09 1.51 5.65
C HIS A 198 11.54 0.77 6.88
N MET A 199 10.31 1.08 7.30
CA MET A 199 9.68 0.42 8.44
C MET A 199 9.42 -1.06 8.17
N MET A 200 8.89 -1.40 7.00
CA MET A 200 8.65 -2.79 6.60
C MET A 200 9.96 -3.58 6.54
N THR A 201 11.03 -3.01 5.96
CA THR A 201 12.35 -3.64 5.94
C THR A 201 12.87 -3.90 7.36
N LYS A 202 12.70 -2.95 8.28
CA LYS A 202 13.11 -3.11 9.67
C LYS A 202 12.33 -4.24 10.38
N ILE A 203 11.05 -4.41 10.08
CA ILE A 203 10.24 -5.49 10.68
C ILE A 203 10.66 -6.86 10.14
N PHE A 204 10.90 -7.02 8.83
CA PHE A 204 11.03 -8.33 8.20
C PHE A 204 12.46 -8.75 7.84
N ASN A 205 13.41 -7.81 7.75
CA ASN A 205 14.78 -8.11 7.36
C ASN A 205 15.81 -7.91 8.48
N ASP A 206 15.39 -7.35 9.62
CA ASP A 206 16.25 -7.23 10.80
C ASP A 206 16.27 -8.55 11.58
N SER A 207 17.44 -9.19 11.66
CA SER A 207 17.60 -10.49 12.33
C SER A 207 17.29 -10.49 13.83
N THR A 208 17.20 -9.31 14.44
CA THR A 208 16.84 -9.14 15.85
C THR A 208 15.33 -9.09 16.09
N LYS A 209 14.52 -9.06 15.01
CA LYS A 209 13.07 -8.91 15.08
C LYS A 209 12.33 -10.25 14.96
N PRO A 210 11.23 -10.44 15.69
CA PRO A 210 10.43 -11.66 15.63
C PRO A 210 10.00 -12.06 14.22
N PHE A 211 9.59 -11.11 13.38
CA PHE A 211 9.18 -11.39 12.00
C PHE A 211 10.31 -11.62 11.00
N TYR A 212 11.57 -11.64 11.46
CA TYR A 212 12.67 -11.99 10.57
C TYR A 212 12.42 -13.34 9.89
N ARG A 213 12.47 -13.37 8.55
CA ARG A 213 12.19 -14.56 7.73
C ARG A 213 10.86 -15.25 8.04
N PHE A 214 9.83 -14.48 8.35
CA PHE A 214 8.49 -15.05 8.59
C PHE A 214 7.85 -15.65 7.34
N GLY A 215 8.21 -15.18 6.16
CA GLY A 215 7.73 -15.67 4.87
C GLY A 215 8.49 -15.04 3.71
N GLN A 216 7.86 -15.03 2.52
CA GLN A 216 8.45 -14.47 1.31
C GLN A 216 8.26 -12.97 1.23
N VAL A 217 9.36 -12.21 1.10
CA VAL A 217 9.29 -10.76 0.81
C VAL A 217 9.15 -10.56 -0.69
N ILE A 218 8.14 -9.79 -1.09
CA ILE A 218 7.90 -9.35 -2.47
C ILE A 218 8.06 -7.83 -2.52
N TRP A 219 9.01 -7.37 -3.31
CA TRP A 219 9.17 -5.96 -3.66
C TRP A 219 8.36 -5.67 -4.92
N LEU A 220 7.19 -5.07 -4.76
CA LEU A 220 6.34 -4.74 -5.90
C LEU A 220 7.02 -3.66 -6.74
N LYS A 221 7.26 -3.96 -8.01
CA LYS A 221 7.87 -3.06 -8.98
C LYS A 221 6.80 -2.13 -9.61
N LYS A 222 7.23 -1.05 -10.23
CA LYS A 222 6.36 -0.24 -11.10
C LYS A 222 5.85 -1.11 -12.25
N ILE A 223 4.64 -0.84 -12.73
CA ILE A 223 4.12 -1.43 -13.97
C ILE A 223 5.00 -0.94 -15.12
N LYS A 224 5.39 -1.86 -16.03
CA LYS A 224 6.26 -1.54 -17.15
C LYS A 224 5.55 -0.57 -18.13
N GLU A 225 6.34 0.29 -18.77
CA GLU A 225 5.85 1.27 -19.75
C GLU A 225 4.99 0.64 -20.84
N CYS A 226 5.40 -0.50 -21.39
CA CYS A 226 4.67 -1.16 -22.49
C CYS A 226 3.20 -1.48 -22.13
N TYR A 227 2.93 -1.93 -20.91
CA TYR A 227 1.57 -2.20 -20.46
C TYR A 227 0.75 -0.92 -20.23
N TRP A 228 1.42 0.14 -19.75
CA TRP A 228 0.79 1.45 -19.63
C TRP A 228 0.41 2.03 -20.98
N VAL A 229 1.33 1.99 -21.93
CA VAL A 229 1.10 2.50 -23.30
C VAL A 229 -0.09 1.78 -23.93
N GLU A 230 -0.12 0.45 -23.89
CA GLU A 230 -1.23 -0.35 -24.40
C GLU A 230 -2.56 0.00 -23.69
N PHE A 231 -2.55 0.10 -22.37
CA PHE A 231 -3.76 0.47 -21.63
C PHE A 231 -4.27 1.86 -21.98
N ILE A 232 -3.39 2.85 -22.08
CA ILE A 232 -3.75 4.23 -22.38
C ILE A 232 -4.35 4.31 -23.80
N THR A 233 -3.68 3.74 -24.80
CA THR A 233 -4.16 3.78 -26.20
C THR A 233 -5.52 3.11 -26.33
N ASN A 234 -5.67 1.89 -25.78
CA ASN A 234 -6.94 1.16 -25.78
C ASN A 234 -8.07 1.90 -25.04
N ALA A 235 -7.75 2.61 -23.96
CA ALA A 235 -8.72 3.39 -23.19
C ALA A 235 -9.25 4.60 -23.98
N PHE A 236 -8.40 5.28 -24.72
CA PHE A 236 -8.80 6.36 -25.61
C PHE A 236 -9.67 5.84 -26.76
N GLU A 237 -9.22 4.79 -27.46
CA GLU A 237 -9.95 4.19 -28.59
C GLU A 237 -11.35 3.72 -28.21
N ARG A 238 -11.49 3.01 -27.09
CA ARG A 238 -12.81 2.54 -26.57
C ARG A 238 -13.79 3.68 -26.29
N THR A 239 -13.30 4.88 -26.11
CA THR A 239 -14.11 6.08 -25.84
C THR A 239 -14.24 7.00 -27.05
N GLY A 240 -13.83 6.55 -28.24
CA GLY A 240 -13.95 7.29 -29.50
C GLY A 240 -12.98 8.46 -29.63
N LYS A 241 -11.87 8.44 -28.86
CA LYS A 241 -10.79 9.43 -28.92
C LYS A 241 -9.49 8.74 -29.36
N SER A 242 -8.51 9.51 -29.80
CA SER A 242 -7.20 8.98 -30.16
C SER A 242 -6.06 9.66 -29.40
N ILE A 243 -5.04 8.86 -29.11
CA ILE A 243 -3.76 9.30 -28.57
C ILE A 243 -2.64 8.53 -29.26
N SER A 244 -1.60 9.24 -29.69
CA SER A 244 -0.45 8.56 -30.29
C SER A 244 0.34 7.76 -29.26
N THR A 245 1.01 6.72 -29.70
CA THR A 245 1.94 5.94 -28.89
C THR A 245 3.04 6.82 -28.25
N GLU A 246 3.44 7.87 -28.95
CA GLU A 246 4.42 8.83 -28.47
C GLU A 246 3.91 9.61 -27.25
N PHE A 247 2.71 10.17 -27.30
CA PHE A 247 2.11 10.83 -26.14
C PHE A 247 1.86 9.86 -24.98
N ALA A 248 1.44 8.63 -25.25
CA ALA A 248 1.27 7.63 -24.23
C ALA A 248 2.61 7.26 -23.52
N LYS A 249 3.72 7.18 -24.26
CA LYS A 249 5.06 7.03 -23.70
C LYS A 249 5.48 8.25 -22.87
N ARG A 250 5.26 9.46 -23.37
CA ARG A 250 5.56 10.70 -22.64
C ARG A 250 4.80 10.79 -21.31
N ILE A 251 3.55 10.30 -21.24
CA ILE A 251 2.83 10.19 -19.96
C ILE A 251 3.63 9.30 -19.00
N CYS A 252 4.10 8.14 -19.46
CA CYS A 252 4.89 7.22 -18.65
C CYS A 252 6.23 7.83 -18.20
N GLU A 253 6.91 8.54 -19.08
CA GLU A 253 8.18 9.21 -18.79
C GLU A 253 8.05 10.29 -17.71
N VAL A 254 7.14 11.27 -17.91
CA VAL A 254 6.97 12.39 -16.97
C VAL A 254 6.45 11.94 -15.61
N THR A 255 5.65 10.90 -15.58
CA THR A 255 5.15 10.30 -14.33
C THR A 255 6.05 9.18 -13.81
N GLN A 256 7.14 8.85 -14.51
CA GLN A 256 8.02 7.72 -14.20
C GLN A 256 7.25 6.42 -13.94
N CYS A 257 6.20 6.15 -14.72
CA CYS A 257 5.28 5.01 -14.54
C CYS A 257 4.69 4.91 -13.12
N HIS A 258 4.51 6.01 -12.41
CA HIS A 258 3.85 6.03 -11.12
C HIS A 258 2.34 5.86 -11.31
N SER A 259 1.77 4.72 -10.90
CA SER A 259 0.41 4.29 -11.26
C SER A 259 -0.68 5.35 -11.02
N TRP A 260 -0.61 6.06 -9.90
CA TRP A 260 -1.56 7.15 -9.62
C TRP A 260 -1.48 8.28 -10.65
N TYR A 261 -0.25 8.73 -10.94
CA TYR A 261 -0.05 9.89 -11.83
C TYR A 261 -0.24 9.54 -13.29
N VAL A 262 0.08 8.31 -13.71
CA VAL A 262 -0.28 7.85 -15.06
C VAL A 262 -1.78 7.92 -15.25
N GLN A 263 -2.57 7.41 -14.33
CA GLN A 263 -4.03 7.46 -14.38
C GLN A 263 -4.55 8.91 -14.32
N GLN A 264 -4.02 9.75 -13.44
CA GLN A 264 -4.47 11.13 -13.25
C GLN A 264 -4.14 12.00 -14.48
N LEU A 265 -2.91 11.90 -15.02
CA LEU A 265 -2.52 12.65 -16.21
C LEU A 265 -3.32 12.18 -17.44
N SER A 266 -3.45 10.87 -17.62
CA SER A 266 -4.27 10.31 -18.70
C SER A 266 -5.72 10.78 -18.62
N PHE A 267 -6.29 10.87 -17.41
CA PHE A 267 -7.63 11.43 -17.21
C PHE A 267 -7.71 12.89 -17.61
N PHE A 268 -6.74 13.73 -17.24
CA PHE A 268 -6.76 15.14 -17.60
C PHE A 268 -6.62 15.34 -19.12
N ILE A 269 -5.72 14.60 -19.77
CA ILE A 269 -5.56 14.62 -21.22
C ILE A 269 -6.86 14.15 -21.89
N TRP A 270 -7.41 13.01 -21.50
CA TRP A 270 -8.63 12.45 -22.05
C TRP A 270 -9.82 13.41 -21.91
N ASN A 271 -9.96 14.06 -20.76
CA ASN A 271 -11.05 15.00 -20.47
C ASN A 271 -10.94 16.29 -21.31
N SER A 272 -9.73 16.68 -21.68
CA SER A 272 -9.46 17.90 -22.48
C SER A 272 -9.38 17.62 -23.99
N THR A 273 -9.50 16.36 -24.42
CA THR A 273 -9.44 15.93 -25.81
C THR A 273 -10.84 15.74 -26.35
N ASP A 274 -11.15 16.32 -27.49
CA ASP A 274 -12.40 16.04 -28.21
C ASP A 274 -12.25 14.80 -29.10
N THR A 275 -11.26 14.80 -30.01
CA THR A 275 -11.01 13.70 -30.96
C THR A 275 -9.60 13.15 -30.85
N GLU A 276 -8.58 14.00 -30.91
CA GLU A 276 -7.17 13.62 -30.95
C GLU A 276 -6.34 14.48 -29.98
N VAL A 277 -5.37 13.84 -29.32
CA VAL A 277 -4.44 14.52 -28.42
C VAL A 277 -3.44 15.35 -29.21
N THR A 278 -3.30 16.61 -28.82
CA THR A 278 -2.31 17.53 -29.36
C THR A 278 -1.26 17.90 -28.33
N GLU A 279 -0.15 18.51 -28.79
CA GLU A 279 0.93 18.95 -27.90
C GLU A 279 0.43 20.00 -26.87
N ASP A 280 -0.46 20.90 -27.27
CA ASP A 280 -1.06 21.91 -26.41
C ASP A 280 -1.95 21.26 -25.31
N ILE A 281 -2.77 20.27 -25.68
CA ILE A 281 -3.59 19.50 -24.71
C ILE A 281 -2.69 18.76 -23.70
N PHE A 282 -1.62 18.13 -24.17
CA PHE A 282 -0.67 17.44 -23.30
C PHE A 282 -0.04 18.39 -22.29
N ASN A 283 0.54 19.50 -22.76
CA ASN A 283 1.26 20.46 -21.92
C ASN A 283 0.34 21.12 -20.89
N ARG A 284 -0.87 21.54 -21.29
CA ARG A 284 -1.86 22.10 -20.37
C ARG A 284 -2.31 21.08 -19.32
N SER A 285 -2.47 19.81 -19.71
CA SER A 285 -2.87 18.74 -18.79
C SER A 285 -1.75 18.40 -17.81
N LEU A 286 -0.50 18.42 -18.24
CA LEU A 286 0.66 18.23 -17.36
C LEU A 286 0.77 19.38 -16.36
N GLN A 287 0.63 20.63 -16.80
CA GLN A 287 0.63 21.77 -15.89
C GLN A 287 -0.53 21.67 -14.88
N ARG A 288 -1.73 21.31 -15.34
CA ARG A 288 -2.87 21.06 -14.45
C ARG A 288 -2.59 19.99 -13.42
N LEU A 289 -1.85 18.92 -13.79
CA LEU A 289 -1.45 17.87 -12.84
C LEU A 289 -0.54 18.43 -11.73
N ILE A 290 0.45 19.25 -12.12
CA ILE A 290 1.37 19.89 -11.18
C ILE A 290 0.61 20.84 -10.25
N ASP A 291 -0.21 21.74 -10.82
CA ASP A 291 -0.99 22.73 -10.07
C ASP A 291 -1.99 22.09 -9.10
N THR A 292 -2.64 20.99 -9.52
CA THR A 292 -3.61 20.27 -8.67
C THR A 292 -2.95 19.66 -7.43
N ASN A 293 -1.70 19.20 -7.54
CA ASN A 293 -0.96 18.61 -6.43
C ASN A 293 -0.10 19.64 -5.67
N GLY A 294 0.15 20.81 -6.25
CA GLY A 294 0.99 21.88 -5.70
C GLY A 294 0.67 22.30 -4.26
N PRO A 295 -0.59 22.58 -3.88
CA PRO A 295 -0.92 22.98 -2.52
C PRO A 295 -0.54 21.95 -1.45
N MET A 296 -0.65 20.66 -1.75
CA MET A 296 -0.21 19.58 -0.87
C MET A 296 1.32 19.58 -0.74
N PHE A 297 2.02 19.69 -1.84
CA PHE A 297 3.49 19.74 -1.87
C PHE A 297 4.05 20.96 -1.15
N GLN A 298 3.40 22.12 -1.34
CA GLN A 298 3.76 23.36 -0.65
C GLN A 298 3.65 23.18 0.87
N ASN A 299 2.52 22.67 1.37
CA ASN A 299 2.32 22.40 2.79
C ASN A 299 3.38 21.41 3.32
N ASP A 300 3.72 20.38 2.58
CA ASP A 300 4.74 19.40 2.95
C ASP A 300 6.13 20.05 3.06
N VAL A 301 6.50 20.90 2.09
CA VAL A 301 7.80 21.60 2.07
C VAL A 301 7.89 22.67 3.14
N GLU A 302 6.80 23.35 3.48
CA GLU A 302 6.78 24.35 4.57
C GLU A 302 7.17 23.77 5.91
N GLN A 303 6.87 22.50 6.16
CA GLN A 303 7.25 21.77 7.39
C GLN A 303 8.74 21.37 7.42
N LEU A 304 9.49 21.57 6.34
CA LEU A 304 10.91 21.23 6.26
C LEU A 304 11.79 22.38 6.73
N THR A 305 12.87 22.04 7.44
CA THR A 305 13.90 23.02 7.82
C THR A 305 14.66 23.52 6.59
N ALA A 306 15.29 24.68 6.69
CA ALA A 306 16.12 25.25 5.62
C ALA A 306 17.19 24.26 5.13
N SER A 307 17.82 23.51 6.04
CA SER A 307 18.84 22.52 5.71
C SER A 307 18.25 21.26 5.01
N GLN A 308 17.00 20.88 5.29
CA GLN A 308 16.30 19.81 4.58
C GLN A 308 15.91 20.26 3.16
N LYS A 309 15.40 21.49 2.99
CA LYS A 309 15.13 22.09 1.69
C LYS A 309 16.40 22.18 0.83
N ALA A 310 17.51 22.59 1.44
CA ALA A 310 18.81 22.63 0.79
C ALA A 310 19.25 21.24 0.28
N MET A 311 19.01 20.18 1.07
CA MET A 311 19.28 18.82 0.65
C MET A 311 18.40 18.37 -0.51
N LEU A 312 17.12 18.72 -0.54
CA LEU A 312 16.22 18.44 -1.67
C LEU A 312 16.70 19.14 -2.95
N ARG A 313 17.18 20.40 -2.85
CA ARG A 313 17.79 21.09 -3.99
C ARG A 313 19.02 20.36 -4.52
N ALA A 314 19.90 19.90 -3.63
CA ALA A 314 21.07 19.13 -4.04
C ALA A 314 20.70 17.81 -4.71
N VAL A 315 19.67 17.12 -4.24
CA VAL A 315 19.13 15.91 -4.90
C VAL A 315 18.58 16.26 -6.29
N ASN A 316 17.84 17.36 -6.42
CA ASN A 316 17.29 17.81 -7.68
C ASN A 316 18.39 18.11 -8.72
N ASP A 317 19.51 18.67 -8.27
CA ASP A 317 20.69 18.96 -9.10
C ASP A 317 21.59 17.72 -9.32
N GLY A 318 21.11 16.53 -8.96
CA GLY A 318 21.83 15.27 -9.14
C GLY A 318 23.04 15.09 -8.24
N ARG A 319 23.17 15.87 -7.16
CA ARG A 319 24.24 15.73 -6.19
C ARG A 319 23.94 14.59 -5.21
N TYR A 320 24.89 13.70 -5.00
CA TYR A 320 24.73 12.54 -4.10
C TYR A 320 25.79 12.47 -2.97
N GLN A 321 26.91 13.20 -3.12
CA GLN A 321 27.94 13.29 -2.09
C GLN A 321 27.70 14.50 -1.18
N PHE A 322 26.67 14.42 -0.35
CA PHE A 322 26.24 15.54 0.50
C PHE A 322 27.30 15.98 1.53
N ALA A 323 28.20 15.06 1.92
CA ALA A 323 29.28 15.35 2.87
C ALA A 323 30.53 15.99 2.21
N ALA A 324 30.61 16.05 0.88
CA ALA A 324 31.69 16.72 0.18
C ALA A 324 31.69 18.22 0.48
N ASP A 325 32.85 18.82 0.74
CA ASP A 325 32.96 20.23 1.16
C ASP A 325 32.36 21.20 0.14
N GLN A 326 32.53 20.91 -1.14
CA GLN A 326 31.93 21.69 -2.21
C GLN A 326 30.38 21.68 -2.12
N THR A 327 29.78 20.50 -1.95
CA THR A 327 28.33 20.36 -1.83
C THR A 327 27.80 21.01 -0.55
N LYS A 328 28.48 20.81 0.59
CA LYS A 328 28.10 21.46 1.86
C LYS A 328 28.08 22.98 1.76
N ARG A 329 29.10 23.58 1.13
CA ARG A 329 29.20 25.04 0.97
C ARG A 329 28.13 25.57 0.00
N LEU A 330 27.95 24.91 -1.14
CA LEU A 330 27.01 25.33 -2.18
C LEU A 330 25.55 25.39 -1.68
N TYR A 331 25.15 24.39 -0.87
CA TYR A 331 23.77 24.28 -0.39
C TYR A 331 23.58 24.64 1.09
N ALA A 332 24.61 25.10 1.80
CA ALA A 332 24.56 25.44 3.23
C ALA A 332 23.96 24.32 4.12
N MET A 333 24.36 23.06 3.90
CA MET A 333 23.75 21.88 4.54
C MET A 333 24.10 21.66 6.00
N GLY A 334 25.06 22.40 6.55
CA GLY A 334 25.55 22.22 7.91
C GLY A 334 26.66 21.14 8.02
N ASN A 335 26.83 20.60 9.22
CA ASN A 335 27.85 19.58 9.50
C ASN A 335 27.41 18.15 9.12
N ALA A 336 28.35 17.19 9.17
CA ALA A 336 28.12 15.80 8.78
C ALA A 336 26.96 15.13 9.58
N ASN A 337 26.84 15.43 10.87
CA ASN A 337 25.76 14.88 11.71
C ASN A 337 24.39 15.42 11.28
N THR A 338 24.31 16.72 10.97
CA THR A 338 23.08 17.34 10.44
C THR A 338 22.69 16.74 9.11
N ILE A 339 23.64 16.52 8.21
CA ILE A 339 23.42 15.89 6.91
C ILE A 339 22.90 14.46 7.09
N ALA A 340 23.52 13.65 7.93
CA ALA A 340 23.11 12.27 8.17
C ALA A 340 21.68 12.21 8.76
N ARG A 341 21.37 13.08 9.71
CA ARG A 341 20.03 13.20 10.32
C ARG A 341 18.99 13.63 9.28
N ASN A 342 19.26 14.66 8.51
CA ASN A 342 18.31 15.19 7.52
C ASN A 342 18.07 14.16 6.41
N LYS A 343 19.11 13.48 5.94
CA LYS A 343 18.98 12.38 5.00
C LYS A 343 18.00 11.32 5.51
N ARG A 344 18.16 10.86 6.74
CA ARG A 344 17.27 9.89 7.36
C ARG A 344 15.85 10.41 7.45
N ILE A 345 15.63 11.65 7.91
CA ILE A 345 14.29 12.25 8.01
C ILE A 345 13.61 12.32 6.65
N LEU A 346 14.32 12.75 5.60
CA LEU A 346 13.76 12.84 4.25
C LEU A 346 13.44 11.47 3.66
N GLN A 347 14.24 10.43 3.98
CA GLN A 347 13.93 9.04 3.61
C GLN A 347 12.73 8.49 4.41
N ASP A 348 12.69 8.72 5.74
CA ASP A 348 11.59 8.26 6.61
C ASP A 348 10.24 8.91 6.24
N LYS A 349 10.29 10.13 5.67
CA LYS A 349 9.14 10.87 5.16
C LYS A 349 8.81 10.60 3.68
N ASP A 350 9.52 9.68 3.02
CA ASP A 350 9.35 9.31 1.61
C ASP A 350 9.56 10.47 0.61
N TYR A 351 10.38 11.49 0.94
CA TYR A 351 10.75 12.52 -0.03
C TYR A 351 11.81 12.03 -1.02
N ILE A 352 12.81 11.30 -0.50
CA ILE A 352 13.92 10.78 -1.29
C ILE A 352 14.14 9.28 -1.00
N GLU A 353 14.60 8.57 -2.02
CA GLU A 353 15.06 7.19 -1.87
C GLU A 353 16.49 7.04 -2.40
N GLN A 354 17.22 6.09 -1.84
CA GLN A 354 18.55 5.75 -2.32
C GLN A 354 18.46 4.65 -3.38
N ARG A 355 19.04 4.91 -4.57
CA ARG A 355 19.21 3.93 -5.64
C ARG A 355 20.69 3.80 -5.98
N GLY A 356 21.29 2.72 -5.52
CA GLY A 356 22.74 2.55 -5.60
C GLY A 356 23.46 3.64 -4.79
N HIS A 357 24.25 4.48 -5.47
CA HIS A 357 24.97 5.58 -4.85
C HIS A 357 24.24 6.94 -4.94
N ARG A 358 23.12 7.00 -5.62
CA ARG A 358 22.36 8.25 -5.85
C ARG A 358 21.11 8.33 -4.98
N PHE A 359 20.64 9.56 -4.79
CA PHE A 359 19.37 9.84 -4.19
C PHE A 359 18.44 10.43 -5.25
N GLU A 360 17.19 9.96 -5.26
CA GLU A 360 16.17 10.39 -6.21
C GLU A 360 14.90 10.74 -5.42
N PHE A 361 14.08 11.62 -5.98
CA PHE A 361 12.76 11.87 -5.43
C PHE A 361 11.88 10.62 -5.56
N VAL A 362 11.12 10.33 -4.52
CA VAL A 362 10.16 9.21 -4.52
C VAL A 362 8.95 9.54 -5.40
N ASP A 363 8.52 10.80 -5.35
CA ASP A 363 7.35 11.30 -6.08
C ASP A 363 7.81 12.14 -7.30
N PRO A 364 7.54 11.68 -8.54
CA PRO A 364 8.00 12.37 -9.75
C PRO A 364 7.29 13.72 -9.97
N ILE A 365 6.03 13.88 -9.55
CA ILE A 365 5.31 15.13 -9.73
C ILE A 365 5.72 16.15 -8.67
N PHE A 366 6.04 15.68 -7.45
CA PHE A 366 6.69 16.51 -6.45
C PHE A 366 8.03 17.07 -6.99
N GLN A 367 8.83 16.24 -7.66
CA GLN A 367 10.08 16.67 -8.27
C GLN A 367 9.86 17.77 -9.32
N LEU A 368 8.89 17.59 -10.22
CA LEU A 368 8.57 18.59 -11.26
C LEU A 368 8.10 19.91 -10.63
N TRP A 369 7.18 19.84 -9.67
CA TRP A 369 6.70 20.99 -8.93
C TRP A 369 7.84 21.68 -8.16
N PHE A 370 8.67 20.91 -7.44
CA PHE A 370 9.79 21.45 -6.67
C PHE A 370 10.80 22.17 -7.56
N ASN A 371 11.04 21.64 -8.77
CA ASN A 371 11.91 22.26 -9.74
C ASN A 371 11.36 23.61 -10.25
N GLN A 372 10.05 23.71 -10.47
CA GLN A 372 9.40 24.98 -10.87
C GLN A 372 9.46 26.04 -9.77
N GLU A 373 9.25 25.66 -8.51
CA GLU A 373 9.15 26.60 -7.38
C GLU A 373 10.50 26.99 -6.75
N TYR A 374 11.50 26.11 -6.80
CA TYR A 374 12.72 26.28 -6.02
C TYR A 374 14.04 26.31 -6.81
N ASN A 375 13.99 26.14 -8.14
CA ASN A 375 15.16 26.19 -9.02
C ASN A 375 15.10 27.29 -10.07
N ASN A 376 14.16 28.24 -9.95
CA ASN A 376 14.15 29.48 -10.74
C ASN A 376 15.08 30.53 -10.14
#